data_6d328db3ce2159c82bcea1c80e2c65e4
#
_entry.id   6d328db3ce2159c82bcea1c80e2c65e4
#
_cell.length_a   1.000
_cell.length_b   1.000
_cell.length_c   1.000
_cell.angle_alpha   90.00
_cell.angle_beta   90.00
_cell.angle_gamma   90.00
#
_symmetry.space_group_name_H-M   'P 1'
#
loop_
_entity.id
_entity.type
_entity.pdbx_description
1 polymer ?
#
loop_
_entity_poly.entity_id
_entity_poly.type
_entity_poly.pdbx_seq_one_letter_code
_entity_poly.pdbx_strand_id
1 'polypeptide(L)'
;MNRGDEGHDTQHQAPPASITLRPARDGDLSRLTEIYNHYIINTPITFDLDPVTVEERHPWLAQFAETGPHRLLVAEEAGDVVGYAGSHQFRTKKAYDTTVETTVYCAPGHTGRGIGPALYAALFAALRGEDVRMAIAGITVPNPASIALHERFGFTLAGVMHDVGRKFGRYWDVAFYEKRLGG
;
A
#
# COMPACT_ATOMS: atom_id res chain seq x y z
N MET A 1 -17.92 -19.48 57.48
CA MET A 1 -16.82 -18.80 56.72
C MET A 1 -16.62 -19.53 55.43
N ASN A 2 -17.26 -19.04 54.38
CA ASN A 2 -17.22 -19.65 53.08
C ASN A 2 -16.50 -18.67 52.16
N ARG A 3 -15.31 -19.04 51.65
CA ARG A 3 -14.56 -18.23 50.69
C ARG A 3 -14.98 -18.66 49.31
N GLY A 4 -15.59 -17.73 48.57
CA GLY A 4 -15.93 -17.91 47.17
C GLY A 4 -14.65 -18.02 46.33
N ASP A 5 -14.64 -19.04 45.54
CA ASP A 5 -13.70 -19.28 44.45
C ASP A 5 -14.15 -18.44 43.25
N GLU A 6 -13.47 -17.31 42.99
CA GLU A 6 -13.69 -16.51 41.77
C GLU A 6 -12.88 -17.15 40.65
N GLY A 7 -13.59 -17.95 39.82
CA GLY A 7 -13.04 -18.47 38.58
C GLY A 7 -12.61 -17.34 37.64
N HIS A 8 -11.30 -17.18 37.43
CA HIS A 8 -10.72 -16.34 36.38
C HIS A 8 -11.02 -17.00 35.04
N ASP A 9 -12.02 -16.48 34.36
CA ASP A 9 -12.33 -16.81 32.97
C ASP A 9 -11.23 -16.20 32.09
N THR A 10 -10.21 -16.98 31.82
CA THR A 10 -9.14 -16.64 30.88
C THR A 10 -9.74 -16.75 29.48
N GLN A 11 -10.25 -15.64 28.92
CA GLN A 11 -10.63 -15.54 27.53
C GLN A 11 -9.40 -15.94 26.69
N HIS A 12 -9.45 -17.12 26.11
CA HIS A 12 -8.53 -17.58 25.07
C HIS A 12 -8.72 -16.67 23.84
N GLN A 13 -7.93 -15.61 23.78
CA GLN A 13 -7.83 -14.80 22.59
C GLN A 13 -7.20 -15.70 21.51
N ALA A 14 -7.96 -15.98 20.44
CA ALA A 14 -7.45 -16.75 19.30
C ALA A 14 -6.13 -16.11 18.82
N PRO A 15 -5.10 -16.92 18.48
CA PRO A 15 -3.86 -16.35 17.97
C PRO A 15 -4.16 -15.48 16.76
N PRO A 16 -3.44 -14.34 16.58
CA PRO A 16 -3.65 -13.47 15.43
C PRO A 16 -3.49 -14.31 14.16
N ALA A 17 -4.48 -14.22 13.26
CA ALA A 17 -4.43 -14.93 11.99
C ALA A 17 -3.12 -14.61 11.27
N SER A 18 -2.43 -15.61 10.76
CA SER A 18 -1.17 -15.44 10.06
C SER A 18 -1.43 -14.73 8.73
N ILE A 19 -0.69 -13.65 8.48
CA ILE A 19 -0.74 -12.93 7.20
C ILE A 19 0.14 -13.66 6.18
N THR A 20 -0.43 -14.02 5.04
CA THR A 20 0.29 -14.55 3.89
C THR A 20 0.52 -13.44 2.87
N LEU A 21 1.76 -13.33 2.37
CA LEU A 21 2.12 -12.38 1.31
C LEU A 21 2.33 -13.16 0.01
N ARG A 22 1.69 -12.71 -1.07
CA ARG A 22 1.80 -13.36 -2.40
C ARG A 22 1.62 -12.35 -3.53
N PRO A 23 2.03 -12.67 -4.77
CA PRO A 23 1.64 -11.90 -5.94
C PRO A 23 0.11 -11.81 -6.06
N ALA A 24 -0.36 -10.66 -6.56
CA ALA A 24 -1.77 -10.49 -6.89
C ALA A 24 -2.16 -11.36 -8.08
N ARG A 25 -3.45 -11.74 -8.16
CA ARG A 25 -4.05 -12.56 -9.21
C ARG A 25 -5.30 -11.87 -9.72
N ASP A 26 -5.77 -12.27 -10.90
CA ASP A 26 -7.00 -11.70 -11.49
C ASP A 26 -8.20 -11.80 -10.54
N GLY A 27 -8.32 -12.89 -9.80
CA GLY A 27 -9.39 -13.08 -8.80
C GLY A 27 -9.37 -12.10 -7.63
N ASP A 28 -8.26 -11.40 -7.41
CA ASP A 28 -8.14 -10.40 -6.33
C ASP A 28 -8.71 -9.03 -6.77
N LEU A 29 -8.90 -8.80 -8.07
CA LEU A 29 -9.17 -7.47 -8.63
C LEU A 29 -10.40 -6.81 -8.01
N SER A 30 -11.48 -7.57 -7.77
CA SER A 30 -12.68 -7.05 -7.11
C SER A 30 -12.35 -6.48 -5.73
N ARG A 31 -11.60 -7.25 -4.93
CA ARG A 31 -11.24 -6.85 -3.57
C ARG A 31 -10.25 -5.68 -3.56
N LEU A 32 -9.28 -5.67 -4.47
CA LEU A 32 -8.34 -4.56 -4.65
C LEU A 32 -9.08 -3.27 -5.03
N THR A 33 -10.12 -3.38 -5.88
CA THR A 33 -10.97 -2.27 -6.28
C THR A 33 -11.78 -1.74 -5.10
N GLU A 34 -12.36 -2.61 -4.28
CA GLU A 34 -13.09 -2.20 -3.07
C GLU A 34 -12.19 -1.43 -2.09
N ILE A 35 -10.97 -1.95 -1.84
CA ILE A 35 -9.99 -1.28 -0.97
C ILE A 35 -9.66 0.11 -1.53
N TYR A 36 -9.38 0.22 -2.82
CA TYR A 36 -9.04 1.49 -3.45
C TYR A 36 -10.21 2.49 -3.43
N ASN A 37 -11.42 2.05 -3.75
CA ASN A 37 -12.63 2.88 -3.72
C ASN A 37 -12.93 3.43 -2.33
N HIS A 38 -12.62 2.67 -1.27
CA HIS A 38 -12.71 3.20 0.09
C HIS A 38 -11.86 4.47 0.26
N TYR A 39 -10.63 4.47 -0.27
CA TYR A 39 -9.75 5.64 -0.19
C TYR A 39 -10.19 6.77 -1.11
N ILE A 40 -10.76 6.46 -2.28
CA ILE A 40 -11.34 7.48 -3.16
C ILE A 40 -12.46 8.24 -2.44
N ILE A 41 -13.38 7.52 -1.83
CA ILE A 41 -14.59 8.10 -1.25
C ILE A 41 -14.30 8.84 0.06
N ASN A 42 -13.40 8.30 0.90
CA ASN A 42 -13.31 8.72 2.30
C ASN A 42 -12.05 9.53 2.63
N THR A 43 -11.09 9.63 1.71
CA THR A 43 -9.78 10.23 2.03
C THR A 43 -9.20 11.04 0.88
N PRO A 44 -8.28 11.98 1.14
CA PRO A 44 -7.50 12.64 0.10
C PRO A 44 -6.25 11.86 -0.33
N ILE A 45 -6.05 10.63 0.16
CA ILE A 45 -4.83 9.83 -0.09
C ILE A 45 -4.65 9.51 -1.57
N THR A 46 -5.74 9.38 -2.32
CA THR A 46 -5.74 9.36 -3.78
C THR A 46 -6.54 10.55 -4.32
N PHE A 47 -6.15 11.09 -5.47
CA PHE A 47 -6.84 12.20 -6.11
C PHE A 47 -7.89 11.77 -7.15
N ASP A 48 -8.13 10.47 -7.29
CA ASP A 48 -9.33 10.03 -8.00
C ASP A 48 -10.57 10.56 -7.25
N LEU A 49 -11.53 11.08 -8.01
CA LEU A 49 -12.72 11.73 -7.45
C LEU A 49 -13.91 10.79 -7.39
N ASP A 50 -14.03 9.93 -8.41
CA ASP A 50 -15.14 9.00 -8.57
C ASP A 50 -14.65 7.57 -8.37
N PRO A 51 -15.45 6.70 -7.71
CA PRO A 51 -15.15 5.29 -7.59
C PRO A 51 -14.99 4.64 -8.97
N VAL A 52 -14.05 3.71 -9.08
CA VAL A 52 -13.79 2.96 -10.31
C VAL A 52 -14.45 1.59 -10.27
N THR A 53 -14.84 1.08 -11.42
CA THR A 53 -15.37 -0.30 -11.55
C THR A 53 -14.24 -1.32 -11.65
N VAL A 54 -14.58 -2.60 -11.49
CA VAL A 54 -13.62 -3.71 -11.67
C VAL A 54 -13.12 -3.72 -13.12
N GLU A 55 -14.00 -3.48 -14.08
CA GLU A 55 -13.69 -3.43 -15.51
C GLU A 55 -12.67 -2.35 -15.84
N GLU A 56 -12.83 -1.15 -15.28
CA GLU A 56 -11.90 -0.03 -15.45
C GLU A 56 -10.53 -0.30 -14.81
N ARG A 57 -10.46 -1.20 -13.82
CA ARG A 57 -9.22 -1.57 -13.14
C ARG A 57 -8.44 -2.70 -13.82
N HIS A 58 -9.03 -3.45 -14.76
CA HIS A 58 -8.30 -4.50 -15.49
C HIS A 58 -7.01 -4.00 -16.17
N PRO A 59 -6.99 -2.87 -16.90
CA PRO A 59 -5.75 -2.36 -17.49
C PRO A 59 -4.68 -1.98 -16.46
N TRP A 60 -5.10 -1.57 -15.26
CA TRP A 60 -4.17 -1.30 -14.17
C TRP A 60 -3.53 -2.60 -13.66
N LEU A 61 -4.30 -3.66 -13.43
CA LEU A 61 -3.77 -4.94 -12.97
C LEU A 61 -2.82 -5.56 -14.01
N ALA A 62 -3.12 -5.42 -15.29
CA ALA A 62 -2.32 -5.95 -16.40
C ALA A 62 -0.92 -5.32 -16.53
N GLN A 63 -0.63 -4.23 -15.80
CA GLN A 63 0.71 -3.61 -15.79
C GLN A 63 1.72 -4.38 -14.92
N PHE A 64 1.25 -5.27 -14.04
CA PHE A 64 2.08 -5.97 -13.08
C PHE A 64 2.42 -7.39 -13.55
N ALA A 65 3.60 -7.86 -13.15
CA ALA A 65 4.09 -9.19 -13.45
C ALA A 65 4.78 -9.82 -12.24
N GLU A 66 4.99 -11.14 -12.30
CA GLU A 66 5.73 -11.86 -11.25
C GLU A 66 7.25 -11.61 -11.28
N THR A 67 7.76 -11.05 -12.37
CA THR A 67 9.17 -10.66 -12.56
C THR A 67 9.26 -9.25 -13.13
N GLY A 68 10.42 -8.62 -13.05
CA GLY A 68 10.66 -7.26 -13.55
C GLY A 68 10.30 -6.17 -12.54
N PRO A 69 10.33 -4.90 -12.95
CA PRO A 69 10.21 -3.75 -12.07
C PRO A 69 8.80 -3.49 -11.56
N HIS A 70 7.77 -3.99 -12.24
CA HIS A 70 6.38 -3.70 -11.93
C HIS A 70 5.73 -4.90 -11.22
N ARG A 71 5.63 -4.80 -9.91
CA ARG A 71 5.15 -5.85 -9.00
C ARG A 71 3.88 -5.42 -8.30
N LEU A 72 2.99 -6.36 -8.06
CA LEU A 72 1.84 -6.17 -7.19
C LEU A 72 1.73 -7.35 -6.22
N LEU A 73 1.82 -7.06 -4.93
CA LEU A 73 1.71 -8.04 -3.85
C LEU A 73 0.48 -7.75 -3.01
N VAL A 74 -0.16 -8.80 -2.55
CA VAL A 74 -1.29 -8.75 -1.62
C VAL A 74 -0.92 -9.36 -0.28
N ALA A 75 -1.51 -8.83 0.77
CA ALA A 75 -1.55 -9.46 2.10
C ALA A 75 -2.91 -10.12 2.27
N GLU A 76 -2.91 -11.40 2.59
CA GLU A 76 -4.09 -12.23 2.80
C GLU A 76 -4.16 -12.69 4.26
N GLU A 77 -5.30 -12.53 4.90
CA GLU A 77 -5.61 -13.00 6.24
C GLU A 77 -6.90 -13.82 6.20
N ALA A 78 -6.85 -15.07 6.65
CA ALA A 78 -7.99 -15.99 6.66
C ALA A 78 -8.71 -16.15 5.29
N GLY A 79 -7.99 -16.02 4.18
CA GLY A 79 -8.53 -16.12 2.82
C GLY A 79 -8.97 -14.78 2.20
N ASP A 80 -9.00 -13.69 2.98
CA ASP A 80 -9.39 -12.37 2.50
C ASP A 80 -8.17 -11.48 2.24
N VAL A 81 -8.16 -10.74 1.13
CA VAL A 81 -7.15 -9.72 0.88
C VAL A 81 -7.39 -8.51 1.77
N VAL A 82 -6.42 -8.21 2.64
CA VAL A 82 -6.47 -7.15 3.65
C VAL A 82 -5.53 -5.97 3.36
N GLY A 83 -4.82 -6.00 2.26
CA GLY A 83 -3.97 -4.91 1.78
C GLY A 83 -3.15 -5.32 0.57
N TYR A 84 -2.57 -4.34 -0.09
CA TYR A 84 -1.68 -4.56 -1.23
C TYR A 84 -0.61 -3.46 -1.32
N ALA A 85 0.51 -3.81 -1.95
CA ALA A 85 1.54 -2.86 -2.35
C ALA A 85 2.00 -3.16 -3.76
N GLY A 86 2.30 -2.11 -4.51
CA GLY A 86 2.77 -2.24 -5.87
C GLY A 86 3.90 -1.28 -6.22
N SER A 87 4.66 -1.66 -7.23
CA SER A 87 5.63 -0.82 -7.93
C SER A 87 5.20 -0.71 -9.39
N HIS A 88 4.92 0.50 -9.85
CA HIS A 88 4.46 0.72 -11.22
C HIS A 88 5.32 1.77 -11.92
N GLN A 89 5.07 1.96 -13.22
CA GLN A 89 5.83 2.90 -14.02
C GLN A 89 5.70 4.33 -13.48
N PHE A 90 6.84 4.96 -13.19
CA PHE A 90 6.87 6.34 -12.70
C PHE A 90 6.48 7.34 -13.79
N ARG A 91 7.04 7.19 -15.00
CA ARG A 91 6.75 8.04 -16.16
C ARG A 91 6.97 7.27 -17.45
N THR A 92 6.34 7.73 -18.54
CA THR A 92 6.29 7.02 -19.82
C THR A 92 7.54 7.13 -20.68
N LYS A 93 8.46 8.06 -20.39
CA LYS A 93 9.71 8.21 -21.18
C LYS A 93 10.72 7.14 -20.74
N LYS A 94 11.33 6.43 -21.68
CA LYS A 94 12.27 5.32 -21.46
C LYS A 94 13.41 5.61 -20.49
N ALA A 95 13.90 6.85 -20.41
CA ALA A 95 14.94 7.22 -19.44
C ALA A 95 14.50 7.04 -17.97
N TYR A 96 13.21 6.86 -17.70
CA TYR A 96 12.65 6.59 -16.38
C TYR A 96 12.38 5.10 -16.10
N ASP A 97 12.71 4.17 -17.02
CA ASP A 97 12.38 2.75 -16.86
C ASP A 97 13.02 2.11 -15.62
N THR A 98 14.13 2.68 -15.13
CA THR A 98 14.80 2.26 -13.88
C THR A 98 14.24 2.93 -12.62
N THR A 99 13.13 3.67 -12.74
CA THR A 99 12.43 4.33 -11.63
C THR A 99 11.02 3.80 -11.52
N VAL A 100 10.62 3.39 -10.34
CA VAL A 100 9.25 2.96 -10.05
C VAL A 100 8.57 3.92 -9.09
N GLU A 101 7.26 4.04 -9.22
CA GLU A 101 6.43 4.66 -8.19
C GLU A 101 5.82 3.55 -7.33
N THR A 102 5.88 3.69 -6.00
CA THR A 102 5.37 2.70 -5.08
C THR A 102 4.10 3.16 -4.39
N THR A 103 3.18 2.23 -4.21
CA THR A 103 1.93 2.45 -3.48
C THR A 103 1.71 1.36 -2.45
N VAL A 104 0.98 1.68 -1.37
CA VAL A 104 0.53 0.71 -0.38
C VAL A 104 -0.83 1.12 0.17
N TYR A 105 -1.76 0.17 0.19
CA TYR A 105 -3.10 0.36 0.74
C TYR A 105 -3.45 -0.81 1.65
N CYS A 106 -4.03 -0.51 2.81
CA CYS A 106 -4.59 -1.51 3.72
C CYS A 106 -6.11 -1.42 3.71
N ALA A 107 -6.80 -2.53 3.82
CA ALA A 107 -8.24 -2.55 3.94
C ALA A 107 -8.70 -1.78 5.20
N PRO A 108 -9.90 -1.18 5.19
CA PRO A 108 -10.47 -0.55 6.38
C PRO A 108 -10.45 -1.51 7.58
N GLY A 109 -10.08 -0.99 8.75
CA GLY A 109 -9.95 -1.80 9.98
C GLY A 109 -8.66 -2.65 10.07
N HIS A 110 -7.81 -2.65 9.04
CA HIS A 110 -6.55 -3.40 9.02
C HIS A 110 -5.29 -2.51 9.08
N THR A 111 -5.46 -1.20 9.22
CA THR A 111 -4.35 -0.26 9.44
C THR A 111 -3.76 -0.44 10.85
N GLY A 112 -2.47 -0.11 11.03
CA GLY A 112 -1.80 -0.21 12.34
C GLY A 112 -1.45 -1.63 12.79
N ARG A 113 -1.76 -2.67 11.99
CA ARG A 113 -1.54 -4.09 12.31
C ARG A 113 -0.24 -4.66 11.70
N GLY A 114 0.65 -3.82 11.19
CA GLY A 114 1.92 -4.26 10.60
C GLY A 114 1.83 -4.72 9.15
N ILE A 115 0.66 -4.66 8.51
CA ILE A 115 0.43 -5.11 7.13
C ILE A 115 1.24 -4.27 6.13
N GLY A 116 1.19 -2.95 6.23
CA GLY A 116 1.96 -2.06 5.36
C GLY A 116 3.47 -2.33 5.39
N PRO A 117 4.10 -2.40 6.58
CA PRO A 117 5.50 -2.80 6.69
C PRO A 117 5.81 -4.18 6.10
N ALA A 118 4.95 -5.18 6.30
CA ALA A 118 5.14 -6.53 5.75
C ALA A 118 5.09 -6.51 4.22
N LEU A 119 4.10 -5.82 3.63
CA LEU A 119 3.96 -5.64 2.19
C LEU A 119 5.17 -4.93 1.58
N TYR A 120 5.65 -3.84 2.19
CA TYR A 120 6.83 -3.13 1.68
C TYR A 120 8.11 -3.94 1.81
N ALA A 121 8.29 -4.71 2.89
CA ALA A 121 9.42 -5.63 3.01
C ALA A 121 9.42 -6.67 1.88
N ALA A 122 8.27 -7.27 1.57
CA ALA A 122 8.12 -8.22 0.48
C ALA A 122 8.31 -7.57 -0.90
N LEU A 123 7.74 -6.37 -1.12
CA LEU A 123 7.87 -5.63 -2.38
C LEU A 123 9.35 -5.31 -2.68
N PHE A 124 10.07 -4.75 -1.70
CA PHE A 124 11.49 -4.44 -1.89
C PHE A 124 12.37 -5.69 -1.97
N ALA A 125 11.97 -6.80 -1.35
CA ALA A 125 12.62 -8.09 -1.57
C ALA A 125 12.42 -8.59 -3.01
N ALA A 126 11.21 -8.45 -3.56
CA ALA A 126 10.89 -8.84 -4.94
C ALA A 126 11.60 -7.97 -5.99
N LEU A 127 11.93 -6.72 -5.65
CA LEU A 127 12.67 -5.81 -6.53
C LEU A 127 14.20 -5.99 -6.47
N ARG A 128 14.72 -6.86 -5.58
CA ARG A 128 16.16 -7.14 -5.54
C ARG A 128 16.59 -7.85 -6.80
N GLY A 129 17.62 -7.31 -7.45
CA GLY A 129 18.16 -7.89 -8.69
C GLY A 129 17.41 -7.47 -9.96
N GLU A 130 16.30 -6.76 -9.82
CA GLU A 130 15.66 -6.10 -10.96
C GLU A 130 16.39 -4.79 -11.32
N ASP A 131 16.29 -4.37 -12.57
CA ASP A 131 16.89 -3.11 -13.04
C ASP A 131 16.07 -1.90 -12.56
N VAL A 132 16.05 -1.72 -11.23
CA VAL A 132 15.37 -0.59 -10.57
C VAL A 132 16.37 0.17 -9.71
N ARG A 133 16.57 1.44 -10.07
CA ARG A 133 17.49 2.35 -9.37
C ARG A 133 16.82 3.17 -8.29
N MET A 134 15.59 3.64 -8.55
CA MET A 134 14.86 4.55 -7.67
C MET A 134 13.43 4.09 -7.45
N ALA A 135 12.97 4.22 -6.23
CA ALA A 135 11.56 4.16 -5.88
C ALA A 135 11.09 5.54 -5.43
N ILE A 136 9.98 6.00 -5.96
CA ILE A 136 9.33 7.27 -5.63
C ILE A 136 7.99 6.96 -4.96
N ALA A 137 7.58 7.78 -4.01
CA ALA A 137 6.24 7.75 -3.42
C ALA A 137 5.68 9.17 -3.31
N GLY A 138 4.48 9.37 -3.85
CA GLY A 138 3.70 10.59 -3.65
C GLY A 138 2.76 10.43 -2.46
N ILE A 139 2.85 11.31 -1.48
CA ILE A 139 2.06 11.23 -0.24
C ILE A 139 1.28 12.52 -0.09
N THR A 140 -0.04 12.44 -0.16
CA THR A 140 -0.91 13.58 0.20
C THR A 140 -0.74 13.88 1.68
N VAL A 141 -0.46 15.12 2.01
CA VAL A 141 -0.20 15.53 3.40
C VAL A 141 -1.32 16.43 3.96
N PRO A 142 -1.61 16.29 5.28
CA PRO A 142 -0.91 15.49 6.28
C PRO A 142 -1.26 13.99 6.21
N ASN A 143 -0.24 13.12 6.27
CA ASN A 143 -0.39 11.68 6.39
C ASN A 143 0.78 11.08 7.20
N PRO A 144 0.82 11.28 8.52
CA PRO A 144 1.94 10.88 9.35
C PRO A 144 2.20 9.36 9.32
N ALA A 145 1.16 8.54 9.17
CA ALA A 145 1.30 7.10 9.10
C ALA A 145 2.05 6.64 7.84
N SER A 146 1.70 7.23 6.69
CA SER A 146 2.40 6.95 5.43
C SER A 146 3.85 7.45 5.48
N ILE A 147 4.07 8.67 5.96
CA ILE A 147 5.41 9.25 6.10
C ILE A 147 6.29 8.32 6.97
N ALA A 148 5.83 7.95 8.16
CA ALA A 148 6.58 7.07 9.06
C ALA A 148 6.89 5.70 8.44
N LEU A 149 5.95 5.14 7.66
CA LEU A 149 6.19 3.91 6.91
C LEU A 149 7.33 4.08 5.90
N HIS A 150 7.28 5.12 5.07
CA HIS A 150 8.29 5.36 4.04
C HIS A 150 9.67 5.64 4.65
N GLU A 151 9.74 6.49 5.66
CA GLU A 151 11.00 6.79 6.37
C GLU A 151 11.61 5.53 7.01
N ARG A 152 10.78 4.66 7.61
CA ARG A 152 11.22 3.36 8.13
C ARG A 152 11.88 2.49 7.06
N PHE A 153 11.43 2.59 5.80
CA PHE A 153 12.01 1.85 4.68
C PHE A 153 13.14 2.61 3.98
N GLY A 154 13.62 3.71 4.57
CA GLY A 154 14.76 4.47 4.08
C GLY A 154 14.45 5.41 2.91
N PHE A 155 13.19 5.80 2.77
CA PHE A 155 12.84 6.93 1.91
C PHE A 155 13.20 8.25 2.59
N THR A 156 13.59 9.24 1.79
CA THR A 156 13.85 10.60 2.22
C THR A 156 12.99 11.57 1.45
N LEU A 157 12.60 12.68 2.06
CA LEU A 157 11.82 13.73 1.41
C LEU A 157 12.62 14.36 0.26
N ALA A 158 12.09 14.29 -0.95
CA ALA A 158 12.64 14.95 -2.14
C ALA A 158 12.09 16.37 -2.32
N GLY A 159 10.84 16.60 -1.95
CA GLY A 159 10.20 17.91 -2.04
C GLY A 159 8.69 17.85 -1.80
N VAL A 160 8.07 19.01 -1.71
CA VAL A 160 6.62 19.16 -1.53
C VAL A 160 6.06 20.02 -2.66
N MET A 161 5.00 19.56 -3.29
CA MET A 161 4.17 20.35 -4.20
C MET A 161 2.97 20.89 -3.45
N HIS A 162 2.85 22.22 -3.41
CA HIS A 162 1.76 22.88 -2.69
C HIS A 162 0.53 23.04 -3.56
N ASP A 163 -0.66 22.84 -2.96
CA ASP A 163 -1.97 23.04 -3.60
C ASP A 163 -2.14 22.28 -4.93
N VAL A 164 -1.45 21.16 -5.10
CA VAL A 164 -1.34 20.44 -6.38
C VAL A 164 -2.58 19.61 -6.72
N GLY A 165 -3.38 19.20 -5.72
CA GLY A 165 -4.60 18.45 -5.92
C GLY A 165 -5.80 19.08 -5.23
N ARG A 166 -6.99 19.04 -5.89
CA ARG A 166 -8.23 19.51 -5.29
C ARG A 166 -9.19 18.36 -5.03
N LYS A 167 -9.57 18.16 -3.76
CA LYS A 167 -10.54 17.13 -3.35
C LYS A 167 -11.27 17.57 -2.08
N PHE A 168 -12.53 17.17 -1.91
CA PHE A 168 -13.39 17.57 -0.78
C PHE A 168 -13.48 19.09 -0.58
N GLY A 169 -13.57 19.85 -1.68
CA GLY A 169 -13.73 21.30 -1.66
C GLY A 169 -12.48 22.11 -1.27
N ARG A 170 -11.31 21.46 -1.07
CA ARG A 170 -10.06 22.14 -0.71
C ARG A 170 -8.86 21.62 -1.53
N TYR A 171 -7.77 22.38 -1.51
CA TYR A 171 -6.49 21.99 -2.08
C TYR A 171 -5.67 21.20 -1.07
N TRP A 172 -4.79 20.34 -1.62
CA TRP A 172 -3.93 19.43 -0.87
C TRP A 172 -2.52 19.48 -1.42
N ASP A 173 -1.56 19.39 -0.50
CA ASP A 173 -0.15 19.27 -0.82
C ASP A 173 0.21 17.78 -1.03
N VAL A 174 1.22 17.55 -1.87
CA VAL A 174 1.84 16.22 -2.05
C VAL A 174 3.31 16.30 -1.74
N ALA A 175 3.74 15.53 -0.75
CA ALA A 175 5.14 15.30 -0.46
C ALA A 175 5.66 14.11 -1.28
N PHE A 176 6.73 14.34 -2.04
CA PHE A 176 7.42 13.28 -2.78
C PHE A 176 8.59 12.77 -1.95
N TYR A 177 8.58 11.48 -1.74
CA TYR A 177 9.64 10.75 -1.06
C TYR A 177 10.37 9.88 -2.06
N GLU A 178 11.69 9.75 -1.90
CA GLU A 178 12.52 8.94 -2.78
C GLU A 178 13.40 7.98 -2.00
N LYS A 179 13.64 6.80 -2.60
CA LYS A 179 14.54 5.78 -2.06
C LYS A 179 15.41 5.23 -3.18
N ARG A 180 16.72 5.21 -2.96
CA ARG A 180 17.65 4.51 -3.85
C ARG A 180 17.61 3.01 -3.58
N LEU A 181 17.40 2.23 -4.65
CA LEU A 181 17.43 0.77 -4.63
C LEU A 181 18.68 0.31 -5.38
N GLY A 182 19.41 -0.59 -4.77
CA GLY A 182 20.57 -1.21 -5.42
C GLY A 182 21.74 -0.26 -5.72
N GLY A 183 22.91 -0.81 -5.82
CA GLY A 183 24.18 -0.29 -6.24
C GLY A 183 25.14 -1.43 -6.18
#